data_5438ec82de8297384e8c7c78538a1f79
#
_entry.id   5438ec82de8297384e8c7c78538a1f79
#
_cell.length_a   1.000
_cell.length_b   1.000
_cell.length_c   1.000
_cell.angle_alpha   90.00
_cell.angle_beta   90.00
_cell.angle_gamma   90.00
#
_symmetry.space_group_name_H-M   'P 1'
#
loop_
_entity.id
_entity.type
_entity.pdbx_description
1 polymer ?
#
loop_
_entity_poly.entity_id
_entity_poly.type
_entity_poly.pdbx_seq_one_letter_code
_entity_poly.pdbx_strand_id
1 'polypeptide(L)'
;MQGKIVQLGKDTAVYGLSTILGRLINFLIVPFYANVLLPAENGVISNLYAYIAFAFVMYCYGMEAAYMRFVSTLDIGDRKQNFTVPFLSLFTTSILVSLAIHFQAPFISRCIGLNTSESGLIQYAGWILCFDTLSVIPFASLRMERKAKVFASLKLFNIVTNVALNLVFILGFHFRADGVFLANLCASAAT
;
A
#
# COMPACT_ATOMS: atom_id res chain seq x y z
N MET A 1 29.47 -0.18 23.22
CA MET A 1 28.58 -1.23 22.64
C MET A 1 27.13 -1.10 23.12
N GLN A 2 26.87 -0.92 24.42
CA GLN A 2 25.50 -0.82 24.99
C GLN A 2 24.62 0.26 24.35
N GLY A 3 25.13 1.46 24.06
CA GLY A 3 24.34 2.52 23.43
C GLY A 3 23.81 2.18 22.03
N LYS A 4 24.60 1.45 21.21
CA LYS A 4 24.17 1.01 19.87
C LYS A 4 23.06 -0.05 19.93
N ILE A 5 23.10 -0.95 20.92
CA ILE A 5 22.08 -1.98 21.12
C ILE A 5 20.77 -1.35 21.57
N VAL A 6 20.83 -0.39 22.50
CA VAL A 6 19.64 0.35 22.97
C VAL A 6 19.00 1.16 21.84
N GLN A 7 19.81 1.78 20.99
CA GLN A 7 19.31 2.52 19.83
C GLN A 7 18.67 1.59 18.80
N LEU A 8 19.31 0.45 18.51
CA LEU A 8 18.74 -0.57 17.62
C LEU A 8 17.39 -1.10 18.16
N GLY A 9 17.30 -1.34 19.47
CA GLY A 9 16.05 -1.74 20.10
C GLY A 9 14.94 -0.69 19.97
N LYS A 10 15.27 0.59 20.15
CA LYS A 10 14.33 1.70 19.96
C LYS A 10 13.84 1.81 18.51
N ASP A 11 14.75 1.74 17.55
CA ASP A 11 14.40 1.80 16.12
C ASP A 11 13.49 0.63 15.73
N THR A 12 13.84 -0.59 16.17
CA THR A 12 13.02 -1.78 15.94
C THR A 12 11.63 -1.66 16.57
N ALA A 13 11.55 -1.11 17.78
CA ALA A 13 10.27 -0.88 18.45
C ALA A 13 9.42 0.14 17.68
N VAL A 14 10.01 1.23 17.17
CA VAL A 14 9.29 2.24 16.38
C VAL A 14 8.77 1.65 15.06
N TYR A 15 9.58 0.87 14.34
CA TYR A 15 9.13 0.19 13.12
C TYR A 15 8.04 -0.84 13.39
N GLY A 16 8.21 -1.66 14.43
CA GLY A 16 7.23 -2.68 14.82
C GLY A 16 5.91 -2.04 15.24
N LEU A 17 5.98 -1.04 16.15
CA LEU A 17 4.80 -0.37 16.67
C LEU A 17 4.01 0.36 15.58
N SER A 18 4.68 1.08 14.67
CA SER A 18 4.00 1.76 13.55
C SER A 18 3.28 0.77 12.63
N THR A 19 3.86 -0.41 12.39
CA THR A 19 3.24 -1.47 11.59
C THR A 19 2.05 -2.10 12.32
N ILE A 20 2.18 -2.35 13.64
CA ILE A 20 1.10 -2.90 14.46
C ILE A 20 -0.06 -1.91 14.56
N LEU A 21 0.21 -0.63 14.80
CA LEU A 21 -0.80 0.43 14.83
C LEU A 21 -1.57 0.51 13.51
N GLY A 22 -0.87 0.40 12.37
CA GLY A 22 -1.53 0.36 11.07
C GLY A 22 -2.51 -0.80 10.94
N ARG A 23 -2.11 -1.99 11.36
CA ARG A 23 -2.99 -3.18 11.34
C ARG A 23 -4.16 -3.05 12.30
N LEU A 24 -3.92 -2.49 13.50
CA LEU A 24 -4.96 -2.28 14.50
C LEU A 24 -6.02 -1.30 14.00
N ILE A 25 -5.63 -0.18 13.41
CA ILE A 25 -6.55 0.83 12.87
C ILE A 25 -7.35 0.23 11.70
N ASN A 26 -6.70 -0.48 10.79
CA ASN A 26 -7.41 -1.20 9.72
C ASN A 26 -8.38 -2.26 10.26
N PHE A 27 -8.05 -2.93 11.35
CA PHE A 27 -8.98 -3.85 12.02
C PHE A 27 -10.18 -3.11 12.63
N LEU A 28 -9.95 -1.94 13.23
CA LEU A 28 -11.01 -1.14 13.85
C LEU A 28 -11.99 -0.53 12.83
N ILE A 29 -11.56 -0.34 11.57
CA ILE A 29 -12.45 0.19 10.52
C ILE A 29 -13.40 -0.90 9.97
N VAL A 30 -13.10 -2.18 10.14
CA VAL A 30 -13.95 -3.29 9.64
C VAL A 30 -15.34 -3.29 10.29
N PRO A 31 -15.51 -3.18 11.61
CA PRO A 31 -16.82 -3.02 12.24
C PRO A 31 -17.60 -1.79 11.75
N PHE A 32 -16.89 -0.70 11.43
CA PHE A 32 -17.53 0.49 10.83
C PHE A 32 -18.13 0.15 9.47
N TYR A 33 -17.39 -0.50 8.59
CA TYR A 33 -17.90 -0.94 7.29
C TYR A 33 -19.09 -1.89 7.44
N ALA A 34 -19.02 -2.83 8.38
CA ALA A 34 -20.09 -3.79 8.61
C ALA A 34 -21.41 -3.15 9.06
N ASN A 35 -21.36 -1.99 9.73
CA ASN A 35 -22.55 -1.26 10.19
C ASN A 35 -23.09 -0.24 9.17
N VAL A 36 -22.25 0.25 8.26
CA VAL A 36 -22.63 1.35 7.34
C VAL A 36 -22.87 0.86 5.92
N LEU A 37 -22.14 -0.17 5.49
CA LEU A 37 -22.26 -0.74 4.14
C LEU A 37 -23.18 -1.97 4.12
N LEU A 38 -23.79 -2.23 2.97
CA LEU A 38 -24.56 -3.46 2.78
C LEU A 38 -23.64 -4.70 2.84
N PRO A 39 -24.13 -5.84 3.34
CA PRO A 39 -23.33 -7.08 3.42
C PRO A 39 -22.73 -7.50 2.07
N ALA A 40 -23.46 -7.30 0.97
CA ALA A 40 -22.98 -7.60 -0.38
C ALA A 40 -21.78 -6.69 -0.78
N GLU A 41 -21.84 -5.39 -0.45
CA GLU A 41 -20.75 -4.44 -0.72
C GLU A 41 -19.50 -4.76 0.10
N ASN A 42 -19.70 -5.09 1.39
CA ASN A 42 -18.60 -5.50 2.25
C ASN A 42 -17.93 -6.79 1.77
N GLY A 43 -18.72 -7.71 1.19
CA GLY A 43 -18.20 -8.89 0.51
C GLY A 43 -17.32 -8.56 -0.70
N VAL A 44 -17.77 -7.64 -1.56
CA VAL A 44 -16.99 -7.16 -2.72
C VAL A 44 -15.68 -6.50 -2.28
N ILE A 45 -15.73 -5.61 -1.27
CA ILE A 45 -14.55 -4.94 -0.72
C ILE A 45 -13.54 -5.97 -0.19
N SER A 46 -13.99 -6.91 0.63
CA SER A 46 -13.12 -7.93 1.22
C SER A 46 -12.47 -8.82 0.16
N ASN A 47 -13.24 -9.20 -0.87
CA ASN A 47 -12.75 -10.01 -1.98
C ASN A 47 -11.68 -9.25 -2.80
N LEU A 48 -11.94 -7.99 -3.15
CA LEU A 48 -11.00 -7.17 -3.89
C LEU A 48 -9.71 -6.90 -3.10
N TYR A 49 -9.79 -6.65 -1.78
CA TYR A 49 -8.59 -6.51 -0.96
C TYR A 49 -7.76 -7.80 -0.88
N ALA A 50 -8.39 -8.97 -0.93
CA ALA A 50 -7.67 -10.24 -1.03
C ALA A 50 -6.90 -10.35 -2.36
N TYR A 51 -7.52 -9.96 -3.48
CA TYR A 51 -6.83 -9.89 -4.78
C TYR A 51 -5.71 -8.85 -4.80
N ILE A 52 -5.93 -7.66 -4.21
CA ILE A 52 -4.91 -6.62 -4.07
C ILE A 52 -3.71 -7.16 -3.28
N ALA A 53 -3.93 -7.84 -2.16
CA ALA A 53 -2.86 -8.39 -1.35
C ALA A 53 -2.02 -9.42 -2.11
N PHE A 54 -2.65 -10.28 -2.90
CA PHE A 54 -1.96 -11.23 -3.76
C PHE A 54 -1.22 -10.54 -4.91
N ALA A 55 -1.88 -9.62 -5.62
CA ALA A 55 -1.30 -8.87 -6.72
C ALA A 55 -0.11 -7.99 -6.28
N PHE A 56 -0.14 -7.45 -5.06
CA PHE A 56 0.96 -6.65 -4.51
C PHE A 56 2.28 -7.42 -4.46
N VAL A 57 2.24 -8.72 -4.12
CA VAL A 57 3.43 -9.58 -4.14
C VAL A 57 3.99 -9.70 -5.57
N MET A 58 3.10 -9.83 -6.55
CA MET A 58 3.48 -9.89 -7.97
C MET A 58 4.08 -8.56 -8.45
N TYR A 59 3.50 -7.42 -8.04
CA TYR A 59 3.99 -6.09 -8.38
C TYR A 59 5.38 -5.81 -7.81
N CYS A 60 5.66 -6.24 -6.57
CA CYS A 60 6.96 -6.04 -5.91
C CYS A 60 8.06 -6.97 -6.44
N TYR A 61 7.72 -8.15 -6.95
CA TYR A 61 8.60 -9.21 -7.47
C TYR A 61 9.99 -9.29 -6.81
N GLY A 62 10.04 -9.09 -5.48
CA GLY A 62 11.26 -9.22 -4.68
C GLY A 62 12.24 -8.05 -4.74
N MET A 63 11.92 -6.93 -5.40
CA MET A 63 12.81 -5.78 -5.53
C MET A 63 13.19 -5.14 -4.19
N GLU A 64 12.33 -5.19 -3.17
CA GLU A 64 12.66 -4.73 -1.83
C GLU A 64 13.84 -5.51 -1.24
N ALA A 65 13.79 -6.84 -1.32
CA ALA A 65 14.85 -7.71 -0.82
C ALA A 65 16.16 -7.51 -1.60
N ALA A 66 16.08 -7.38 -2.91
CA ALA A 66 17.22 -7.09 -3.77
C ALA A 66 17.86 -5.75 -3.38
N TYR A 67 17.06 -4.69 -3.24
CA TYR A 67 17.52 -3.37 -2.80
C TYR A 67 18.26 -3.45 -1.46
N MET A 68 17.65 -4.07 -0.45
CA MET A 68 18.27 -4.19 0.87
C MET A 68 19.59 -4.94 0.82
N ARG A 69 19.69 -6.01 0.04
CA ARG A 69 20.92 -6.79 -0.13
C ARG A 69 22.01 -5.93 -0.76
N PHE A 70 21.77 -5.33 -1.93
CA PHE A 70 22.79 -4.59 -2.66
C PHE A 70 23.25 -3.33 -1.92
N VAL A 71 22.35 -2.64 -1.21
CA VAL A 71 22.74 -1.48 -0.39
C VAL A 71 23.53 -1.89 0.86
N SER A 72 23.32 -3.08 1.41
CA SER A 72 24.04 -3.56 2.59
C SER A 72 25.45 -4.05 2.28
N THR A 73 25.67 -4.67 1.12
CA THR A 73 26.95 -5.24 0.71
C THR A 73 27.80 -4.27 -0.09
N LEU A 74 27.15 -3.40 -0.90
CA LEU A 74 27.80 -2.51 -1.87
C LEU A 74 28.78 -3.23 -2.83
N ASP A 75 28.51 -4.51 -3.10
CA ASP A 75 29.34 -5.33 -3.98
C ASP A 75 29.23 -4.86 -5.45
N ILE A 76 28.14 -4.23 -5.80
CA ILE A 76 27.84 -3.77 -7.16
C ILE A 76 27.23 -2.36 -7.09
N GLY A 77 27.82 -1.43 -7.87
CA GLY A 77 27.34 -0.06 -7.99
C GLY A 77 27.51 0.80 -6.75
N ASP A 78 27.11 2.04 -6.84
CA ASP A 78 27.06 2.97 -5.73
C ASP A 78 25.66 2.99 -5.07
N ARG A 79 25.55 3.65 -3.92
CA ARG A 79 24.30 3.74 -3.16
C ARG A 79 23.16 4.39 -3.96
N LYS A 80 23.48 5.33 -4.84
CA LYS A 80 22.51 6.03 -5.69
C LYS A 80 21.98 5.12 -6.80
N GLN A 81 22.86 4.37 -7.45
CA GLN A 81 22.49 3.40 -8.48
C GLN A 81 21.62 2.28 -7.88
N ASN A 82 22.02 1.75 -6.72
CA ASN A 82 21.29 0.71 -6.01
C ASN A 82 19.88 1.14 -5.57
N PHE A 83 19.63 2.44 -5.40
CA PHE A 83 18.28 2.98 -5.19
C PHE A 83 17.54 3.19 -6.51
N THR A 84 18.20 3.84 -7.49
CA THR A 84 17.54 4.30 -8.71
C THR A 84 17.08 3.14 -9.60
N VAL A 85 17.90 2.09 -9.74
CA VAL A 85 17.57 0.96 -10.62
C VAL A 85 16.32 0.21 -10.16
N PRO A 86 16.22 -0.26 -8.90
CA PRO A 86 14.99 -0.92 -8.44
C PRO A 86 13.78 0.00 -8.46
N PHE A 87 13.96 1.28 -8.12
CA PHE A 87 12.87 2.26 -8.14
C PHE A 87 12.32 2.47 -9.54
N LEU A 88 13.17 2.71 -10.55
CA LEU A 88 12.74 2.86 -11.94
C LEU A 88 12.14 1.58 -12.51
N SER A 89 12.67 0.43 -12.13
CA SER A 89 12.10 -0.86 -12.54
C SER A 89 10.66 -1.00 -12.02
N LEU A 90 10.44 -0.80 -10.72
CA LEU A 90 9.10 -0.83 -10.14
C LEU A 90 8.18 0.26 -10.72
N PHE A 91 8.70 1.46 -10.94
CA PHE A 91 7.95 2.56 -11.55
C PHE A 91 7.42 2.17 -12.94
N THR A 92 8.30 1.68 -13.81
CA THR A 92 7.92 1.32 -15.17
C THR A 92 6.96 0.14 -15.21
N THR A 93 7.27 -0.93 -14.47
CA THR A 93 6.44 -2.15 -14.47
C THR A 93 5.09 -1.92 -13.82
N SER A 94 5.02 -1.20 -12.69
CA SER A 94 3.74 -0.93 -12.01
C SER A 94 2.83 -0.03 -12.84
N ILE A 95 3.36 0.99 -13.52
CA ILE A 95 2.54 1.81 -14.44
C ILE A 95 2.00 0.96 -15.60
N LEU A 96 2.85 0.17 -16.25
CA LEU A 96 2.42 -0.65 -17.38
C LEU A 96 1.34 -1.66 -16.99
N VAL A 97 1.53 -2.34 -15.86
CA VAL A 97 0.55 -3.32 -15.37
C VAL A 97 -0.74 -2.64 -14.91
N SER A 98 -0.65 -1.49 -14.24
CA SER A 98 -1.84 -0.74 -13.80
C SER A 98 -2.64 -0.18 -14.98
N LEU A 99 -1.97 0.27 -16.04
CA LEU A 99 -2.63 0.65 -17.29
C LEU A 99 -3.32 -0.56 -17.95
N ALA A 100 -2.65 -1.71 -17.98
CA ALA A 100 -3.26 -2.92 -18.51
C ALA A 100 -4.51 -3.34 -17.72
N ILE A 101 -4.46 -3.28 -16.37
CA ILE A 101 -5.62 -3.51 -15.50
C ILE A 101 -6.70 -2.47 -15.76
N HIS A 102 -6.35 -1.20 -15.90
CA HIS A 102 -7.31 -0.12 -16.13
C HIS A 102 -8.13 -0.34 -17.42
N PHE A 103 -7.47 -0.68 -18.52
CA PHE A 103 -8.16 -0.94 -19.79
C PHE A 103 -8.90 -2.28 -19.82
N GLN A 104 -8.43 -3.28 -19.08
CA GLN A 104 -9.06 -4.60 -19.02
C GLN A 104 -10.01 -4.77 -17.83
N ALA A 105 -10.28 -3.73 -17.06
CA ALA A 105 -11.11 -3.80 -15.85
C ALA A 105 -12.49 -4.46 -16.08
N PRO A 106 -13.24 -4.20 -17.18
CA PRO A 106 -14.50 -4.87 -17.44
C PRO A 106 -14.37 -6.39 -17.69
N PHE A 107 -13.26 -6.80 -18.29
CA PHE A 107 -12.96 -8.23 -18.50
C PHE A 107 -12.58 -8.90 -17.18
N ILE A 108 -11.70 -8.29 -16.40
CA ILE A 108 -11.27 -8.79 -15.10
C ILE A 108 -12.46 -8.91 -14.15
N SER A 109 -13.36 -7.91 -14.13
CA SER A 109 -14.59 -7.91 -13.33
C SER A 109 -15.40 -9.20 -13.57
N ARG A 110 -15.62 -9.56 -14.83
CA ARG A 110 -16.34 -10.80 -15.20
C ARG A 110 -15.60 -12.06 -14.74
N CYS A 111 -14.28 -12.10 -14.88
CA CYS A 111 -13.46 -13.26 -14.48
C CYS A 111 -13.51 -13.54 -12.98
N ILE A 112 -13.63 -12.51 -12.14
CA ILE A 112 -13.69 -12.64 -10.68
C ILE A 112 -15.12 -12.66 -10.13
N GLY A 113 -16.12 -12.73 -11.02
CA GLY A 113 -17.54 -12.87 -10.65
C GLY A 113 -18.17 -11.57 -10.12
N LEU A 114 -17.60 -10.41 -10.45
CA LEU A 114 -18.19 -9.10 -10.16
C LEU A 114 -19.04 -8.59 -11.33
N ASN A 115 -19.97 -7.72 -11.02
CA ASN A 115 -20.77 -7.06 -12.05
C ASN A 115 -19.89 -6.08 -12.86
N THR A 116 -20.21 -5.90 -14.13
CA THR A 116 -19.48 -4.96 -14.99
C THR A 116 -19.59 -3.50 -14.49
N SER A 117 -20.66 -3.18 -13.76
CA SER A 117 -20.83 -1.89 -13.09
C SER A 117 -19.79 -1.63 -11.99
N GLU A 118 -19.18 -2.67 -11.45
CA GLU A 118 -18.15 -2.60 -10.40
C GLU A 118 -16.72 -2.55 -10.97
N SER A 119 -16.57 -2.46 -12.29
CA SER A 119 -15.26 -2.37 -12.96
C SER A 119 -14.43 -1.16 -12.51
N GLY A 120 -15.07 -0.07 -12.07
CA GLY A 120 -14.40 1.09 -11.48
C GLY A 120 -13.57 0.75 -10.24
N LEU A 121 -14.04 -0.18 -9.41
CA LEU A 121 -13.31 -0.64 -8.23
C LEU A 121 -11.99 -1.33 -8.61
N ILE A 122 -11.98 -2.07 -9.73
CA ILE A 122 -10.77 -2.72 -10.25
C ILE A 122 -9.77 -1.68 -10.77
N GLN A 123 -10.28 -0.61 -11.39
CA GLN A 123 -9.42 0.50 -11.82
C GLN A 123 -8.77 1.18 -10.62
N TYR A 124 -9.52 1.48 -9.56
CA TYR A 124 -8.96 2.01 -8.30
C TYR A 124 -7.93 1.05 -7.70
N ALA A 125 -8.24 -0.25 -7.65
CA ALA A 125 -7.33 -1.28 -7.13
C ALA A 125 -5.99 -1.31 -7.90
N GLY A 126 -6.03 -1.22 -9.23
CA GLY A 126 -4.83 -1.13 -10.07
C GLY A 126 -3.96 0.08 -9.76
N TRP A 127 -4.57 1.26 -9.55
CA TRP A 127 -3.82 2.47 -9.19
C TRP A 127 -3.34 2.47 -7.73
N ILE A 128 -4.09 1.90 -6.79
CA ILE A 128 -3.63 1.67 -5.40
C ILE A 128 -2.35 0.82 -5.43
N LEU A 129 -2.37 -0.30 -6.16
CA LEU A 129 -1.21 -1.18 -6.32
C LEU A 129 -0.01 -0.43 -6.92
N CYS A 130 -0.23 0.46 -7.89
CA CYS A 130 0.82 1.28 -8.47
C CYS A 130 1.49 2.16 -7.40
N PHE A 131 0.73 2.99 -6.69
CA PHE A 131 1.28 3.91 -5.69
C PHE A 131 1.90 3.18 -4.50
N ASP A 132 1.26 2.11 -4.01
CA ASP A 132 1.80 1.31 -2.92
C ASP A 132 3.14 0.68 -3.31
N THR A 133 3.26 0.16 -4.54
CA THR A 133 4.51 -0.42 -5.04
C THR A 133 5.61 0.62 -5.18
N LEU A 134 5.28 1.83 -5.65
CA LEU A 134 6.25 2.93 -5.76
C LEU A 134 6.82 3.34 -4.41
N SER A 135 6.04 3.22 -3.34
CA SER A 135 6.48 3.54 -1.98
C SER A 135 7.44 2.50 -1.38
N VAL A 136 7.53 1.29 -1.94
CA VAL A 136 8.32 0.17 -1.37
C VAL A 136 9.80 0.51 -1.23
N ILE A 137 10.44 1.00 -2.29
CA ILE A 137 11.89 1.32 -2.27
C ILE A 137 12.19 2.54 -1.38
N PRO A 138 11.45 3.67 -1.43
CA PRO A 138 11.61 4.76 -0.48
C PRO A 138 11.49 4.32 0.98
N PHE A 139 10.48 3.51 1.32
CA PHE A 139 10.34 2.98 2.68
C PHE A 139 11.47 2.02 3.07
N ALA A 140 11.96 1.19 2.14
CA ALA A 140 13.12 0.35 2.37
C ALA A 140 14.40 1.20 2.60
N SER A 141 14.56 2.31 1.86
CA SER A 141 15.66 3.26 2.05
C SER A 141 15.63 3.89 3.44
N LEU A 142 14.48 4.35 3.91
CA LEU A 142 14.34 4.90 5.27
C LEU A 142 14.71 3.89 6.35
N ARG A 143 14.42 2.60 6.14
CA ARG A 143 14.83 1.52 7.06
C ARG A 143 16.34 1.31 7.04
N MET A 144 16.96 1.29 5.87
CA MET A 144 18.41 1.17 5.72
C MET A 144 19.16 2.36 6.32
N GLU A 145 18.60 3.57 6.21
CA GLU A 145 19.14 4.80 6.79
C GLU A 145 18.81 4.98 8.28
N ARG A 146 18.11 4.03 8.91
CA ARG A 146 17.67 4.08 10.31
C ARG A 146 16.84 5.33 10.65
N LYS A 147 16.10 5.85 9.67
CA LYS A 147 15.20 7.00 9.85
C LYS A 147 13.82 6.56 10.37
N ALA A 148 13.81 5.85 11.50
CA ALA A 148 12.61 5.23 12.06
C ALA A 148 11.47 6.23 12.31
N LYS A 149 11.78 7.44 12.77
CA LYS A 149 10.77 8.49 13.02
C LYS A 149 10.08 8.94 11.73
N VAL A 150 10.85 9.15 10.65
CA VAL A 150 10.30 9.57 9.35
C VAL A 150 9.43 8.45 8.77
N PHE A 151 9.92 7.21 8.83
CA PHE A 151 9.15 6.03 8.42
C PHE A 151 7.80 5.95 9.16
N ALA A 152 7.84 6.05 10.49
CA ALA A 152 6.64 5.98 11.33
C ALA A 152 5.67 7.13 11.05
N SER A 153 6.18 8.37 10.86
CA SER A 153 5.32 9.52 10.57
C SER A 153 4.63 9.41 9.22
N LEU A 154 5.32 8.95 8.18
CA LEU A 154 4.71 8.72 6.86
C LEU A 154 3.66 7.59 6.90
N LYS A 155 3.97 6.49 7.60
CA LYS A 155 2.98 5.41 7.79
C LYS A 155 1.75 5.88 8.55
N LEU A 156 1.94 6.64 9.62
CA LEU A 156 0.83 7.18 10.40
C LEU A 156 0.02 8.20 9.58
N PHE A 157 0.70 9.06 8.81
CA PHE A 157 0.04 9.99 7.90
C PHE A 157 -0.85 9.27 6.89
N ASN A 158 -0.33 8.22 6.24
CA ASN A 158 -1.11 7.39 5.31
C ASN A 158 -2.37 6.82 5.99
N ILE A 159 -2.21 6.23 7.18
CA ILE A 159 -3.32 5.60 7.91
C ILE A 159 -4.37 6.65 8.31
N VAL A 160 -3.95 7.78 8.89
CA VAL A 160 -4.85 8.85 9.32
C VAL A 160 -5.59 9.44 8.11
N THR A 161 -4.88 9.70 7.01
CA THR A 161 -5.47 10.19 5.76
C THR A 161 -6.50 9.20 5.22
N ASN A 162 -6.16 7.91 5.18
CA ASN A 162 -7.07 6.85 4.71
C ASN A 162 -8.35 6.82 5.57
N VAL A 163 -8.21 6.78 6.89
CA VAL A 163 -9.37 6.75 7.81
C VAL A 163 -10.22 8.02 7.69
N ALA A 164 -9.59 9.20 7.67
CA ALA A 164 -10.29 10.47 7.55
C ALA A 164 -11.08 10.55 6.24
N LEU A 165 -10.45 10.18 5.12
CA LEU A 165 -11.10 10.18 3.81
C LEU A 165 -12.22 9.13 3.73
N ASN A 166 -12.05 7.95 4.34
CA ASN A 166 -13.12 6.96 4.43
C ASN A 166 -14.35 7.53 5.15
N LEU A 167 -14.16 8.18 6.30
CA LEU A 167 -15.25 8.82 7.03
C LEU A 167 -15.94 9.90 6.19
N VAL A 168 -15.16 10.76 5.51
CA VAL A 168 -15.69 11.83 4.66
C VAL A 168 -16.46 11.26 3.47
N PHE A 169 -15.92 10.30 2.76
CA PHE A 169 -16.55 9.77 1.55
C PHE A 169 -17.77 8.91 1.87
N ILE A 170 -17.73 8.11 2.92
CA ILE A 170 -18.84 7.23 3.28
C ILE A 170 -19.95 8.00 4.01
N LEU A 171 -19.62 8.82 5.01
CA LEU A 171 -20.63 9.53 5.80
C LEU A 171 -21.05 10.85 5.16
N GLY A 172 -20.11 11.58 4.53
CA GLY A 172 -20.39 12.90 3.93
C GLY A 172 -20.99 12.79 2.54
N PHE A 173 -20.38 12.02 1.66
CA PHE A 173 -20.80 11.89 0.26
C PHE A 173 -21.66 10.66 -0.01
N HIS A 174 -21.89 9.80 0.98
CA HIS A 174 -22.63 8.54 0.85
C HIS A 174 -22.08 7.60 -0.25
N PHE A 175 -20.77 7.71 -0.53
CA PHE A 175 -20.10 6.79 -1.42
C PHE A 175 -20.01 5.41 -0.72
N ARG A 176 -20.41 4.37 -1.44
CA ARG A 176 -20.42 3.00 -0.96
C ARG A 176 -19.00 2.39 -1.06
N ALA A 177 -18.86 1.24 -1.70
CA ALA A 177 -17.57 0.61 -1.95
C ALA A 177 -16.57 1.52 -2.66
N ASP A 178 -17.02 2.36 -3.60
CA ASP A 178 -16.18 3.34 -4.31
C ASP A 178 -15.48 4.31 -3.35
N GLY A 179 -16.17 4.73 -2.27
CA GLY A 179 -15.59 5.62 -1.26
C GLY A 179 -14.41 5.00 -0.54
N VAL A 180 -14.48 3.70 -0.24
CA VAL A 180 -13.40 2.96 0.42
C VAL A 180 -12.15 2.91 -0.46
N PHE A 181 -12.32 2.55 -1.74
CA PHE A 181 -11.20 2.45 -2.67
C PHE A 181 -10.64 3.82 -3.04
N LEU A 182 -11.48 4.84 -3.21
CA LEU A 182 -11.04 6.20 -3.49
C LEU A 182 -10.25 6.79 -2.30
N ALA A 183 -10.70 6.57 -1.06
CA ALA A 183 -9.97 6.98 0.13
C ALA A 183 -8.58 6.34 0.21
N ASN A 184 -8.50 5.03 -0.06
CA ASN A 184 -7.24 4.31 -0.08
C ASN A 184 -6.32 4.82 -1.21
N LEU A 185 -6.87 5.03 -2.41
CA LEU A 185 -6.13 5.58 -3.54
C LEU A 185 -5.52 6.95 -3.22
N CYS A 186 -6.32 7.86 -2.65
CA CYS A 186 -5.84 9.17 -2.26
C CYS A 186 -4.77 9.10 -1.16
N ALA A 187 -4.94 8.22 -0.18
CA ALA A 187 -3.96 8.02 0.89
C ALA A 187 -2.64 7.44 0.36
N SER A 188 -2.70 6.45 -0.53
CA SER A 188 -1.51 5.86 -1.16
C SER A 188 -0.79 6.85 -2.08
N ALA A 189 -1.54 7.67 -2.83
CA ALA A 189 -0.96 8.71 -3.69
C ALA A 189 -0.31 9.87 -2.91
N ALA A 190 -0.78 10.14 -1.67
CA ALA A 190 -0.25 11.21 -0.83
C ALA A 190 0.98 10.79 -0.01
N THR A 191 1.38 9.53 -0.03
CA THR A 191 2.49 8.96 0.76
C THR A 191 3.73 8.73 -0.07
#